data_7eea8bddc5cdc22b2c09938281aa3899
#
_entry.id   7eea8bddc5cdc22b2c09938281aa3899
#
_cell.length_a   1.000
_cell.length_b   1.000
_cell.length_c   1.000
_cell.angle_alpha   90.00
_cell.angle_beta   90.00
_cell.angle_gamma   90.00
#
_symmetry.space_group_name_H-M   'P 1'
#
loop_
_entity.id
_entity.type
_entity.pdbx_description
1 polymer ?
#
loop_
_entity_poly.entity_id
_entity_poly.type
_entity_poly.pdbx_seq_one_letter_code
_entity_poly.pdbx_strand_id
1 'polypeptide(L)'
;MTKARHELSWNSDAKIPNGKPKGGFKSQNGFTINTGVVNQIDNEPVSPREVKEEIKVTDRDIGVLFPSLLFKSRVSDRDFLSSVKDRILKATKDENRGTVAGDPKDPLGWYSFDNLHLHDDMQDVHDFLLKESAAVFAYYDFKVEEVYLTSMWANVGYKPFYCHMNHTHPNSIFSGVFHVSVPNVGTTHAQTTTFSDPRPAARVIEPNVNKDFAAHNSGTVSPIVNNGSLFMFPSWLPHGVQQSYQDYNGTPRITISFNAMMTGEINTRTAPIKFT
;
A
#
# COMPACT_ATOMS: atom_id res chain seq x y z
N MET A 1 -31.82 8.64 -18.17
CA MET A 1 -31.12 8.72 -16.87
C MET A 1 -29.66 8.96 -17.18
N THR A 2 -29.22 10.18 -16.94
CA THR A 2 -27.90 10.70 -17.35
C THR A 2 -26.85 10.25 -16.34
N LYS A 3 -25.87 9.45 -16.77
CA LYS A 3 -24.71 9.06 -15.95
C LYS A 3 -23.85 10.30 -15.69
N ALA A 4 -23.76 10.71 -14.42
CA ALA A 4 -22.79 11.71 -13.99
C ALA A 4 -21.38 11.10 -14.08
N ARG A 5 -20.58 11.58 -15.01
CA ARG A 5 -19.13 11.37 -15.02
C ARG A 5 -18.55 12.23 -13.88
N HIS A 6 -17.99 11.61 -12.87
CA HIS A 6 -17.14 12.31 -11.92
C HIS A 6 -15.81 12.62 -12.62
N GLU A 7 -15.69 13.83 -13.13
CA GLU A 7 -14.39 14.39 -13.49
C GLU A 7 -13.60 14.65 -12.20
N LEU A 8 -12.51 13.93 -12.05
CA LEU A 8 -11.50 14.25 -11.05
C LEU A 8 -10.80 15.53 -11.53
N SER A 9 -11.19 16.67 -10.99
CA SER A 9 -10.50 17.93 -11.23
C SER A 9 -9.12 17.88 -10.57
N TRP A 10 -8.09 17.73 -11.37
CA TRP A 10 -6.71 17.94 -10.98
C TRP A 10 -6.44 19.45 -10.95
N ASN A 11 -5.89 19.91 -9.83
CA ASN A 11 -5.48 21.30 -9.68
C ASN A 11 -4.30 21.56 -10.64
N SER A 12 -4.53 22.31 -11.69
CA SER A 12 -3.59 22.56 -12.79
C SER A 12 -2.50 23.60 -12.45
N ASP A 13 -2.34 23.98 -11.18
CA ASP A 13 -1.42 25.05 -10.78
C ASP A 13 0.01 24.62 -10.47
N ALA A 14 0.42 23.40 -10.84
CA ALA A 14 1.81 22.98 -10.73
C ALA A 14 2.64 23.63 -11.87
N LYS A 15 3.03 24.90 -11.69
CA LYS A 15 4.01 25.57 -12.54
C LYS A 15 5.36 24.85 -12.42
N ILE A 16 5.86 24.30 -13.53
CA ILE A 16 7.22 23.79 -13.64
C ILE A 16 8.15 25.01 -13.59
N PRO A 17 9.09 25.08 -12.61
CA PRO A 17 10.00 26.21 -12.52
C PRO A 17 10.97 26.23 -13.70
N ASN A 18 10.93 27.28 -14.51
CA ASN A 18 12.01 27.58 -15.46
C ASN A 18 13.19 28.21 -14.72
N GLY A 19 14.03 27.38 -14.11
CA GLY A 19 15.24 27.82 -13.41
C GLY A 19 16.47 27.09 -13.92
N LYS A 20 17.40 27.82 -14.56
CA LYS A 20 18.75 27.32 -14.82
C LYS A 20 19.47 27.03 -13.48
N PRO A 21 20.12 25.90 -13.27
CA PRO A 21 20.90 25.66 -12.07
C PRO A 21 22.14 26.57 -12.08
N LYS A 22 22.22 27.49 -11.13
CA LYS A 22 23.44 28.19 -10.76
C LYS A 22 24.10 27.44 -9.62
N GLY A 23 25.33 26.99 -9.82
CA GLY A 23 26.18 26.56 -8.71
C GLY A 23 26.91 25.24 -8.97
N GLY A 24 28.21 25.29 -9.23
CA GLY A 24 29.05 24.11 -9.30
C GLY A 24 29.19 23.45 -7.92
N PHE A 25 29.02 22.16 -7.85
CA PHE A 25 29.31 21.34 -6.67
C PHE A 25 30.82 21.11 -6.58
N LYS A 26 31.44 21.56 -5.47
CA LYS A 26 32.76 21.08 -5.05
C LYS A 26 32.53 19.81 -4.22
N SER A 27 32.97 18.66 -4.72
CA SER A 27 33.01 17.43 -3.92
C SER A 27 34.16 17.53 -2.91
N GLN A 28 33.84 17.48 -1.64
CA GLN A 28 34.77 17.11 -0.58
C GLN A 28 34.50 15.63 -0.26
N ASN A 29 35.41 14.79 -0.72
CA ASN A 29 35.99 13.60 -0.08
C ASN A 29 36.49 12.66 -1.19
N GLY A 30 37.84 12.62 -1.29
CA GLY A 30 38.50 11.78 -2.26
C GLY A 30 38.37 10.31 -1.96
N PHE A 31 37.81 9.57 -2.91
CA PHE A 31 38.05 8.14 -3.08
C PHE A 31 38.67 7.94 -4.47
N THR A 32 39.97 7.63 -4.50
CA THR A 32 40.62 7.24 -5.74
C THR A 32 40.46 5.74 -5.92
N ILE A 33 39.62 5.33 -6.85
CA ILE A 33 39.56 3.95 -7.31
C ILE A 33 40.56 3.85 -8.46
N ASN A 34 41.66 3.16 -8.22
CA ASN A 34 42.62 2.79 -9.28
C ASN A 34 42.03 1.59 -10.04
N THR A 35 41.31 1.83 -11.14
CA THR A 35 40.99 0.80 -12.12
C THR A 35 41.96 0.91 -13.27
N GLY A 36 42.81 -0.12 -13.38
CA GLY A 36 43.72 -0.24 -14.51
C GLY A 36 43.00 -0.29 -15.84
N VAL A 37 43.57 0.43 -16.81
CA VAL A 37 43.34 0.35 -18.26
C VAL A 37 41.89 0.51 -18.70
N VAL A 38 41.40 1.72 -18.73
CA VAL A 38 40.35 2.12 -19.66
C VAL A 38 41.05 2.80 -20.83
N ASN A 39 40.91 2.24 -22.03
CA ASN A 39 41.28 2.92 -23.27
C ASN A 39 40.65 4.32 -23.24
N GLN A 40 41.47 5.37 -23.37
CA GLN A 40 40.97 6.71 -23.56
C GLN A 40 40.06 6.72 -24.80
N ILE A 41 38.78 6.83 -24.58
CA ILE A 41 37.88 7.33 -25.60
C ILE A 41 38.13 8.84 -25.54
N ASP A 42 38.74 9.39 -26.61
CA ASP A 42 38.90 10.82 -26.78
C ASP A 42 37.49 11.45 -26.85
N ASN A 43 36.96 11.77 -25.68
CA ASN A 43 35.80 12.62 -25.57
C ASN A 43 36.24 14.06 -25.78
N GLU A 44 36.45 14.44 -27.02
CA GLU A 44 36.40 15.85 -27.35
C GLU A 44 35.07 16.41 -26.88
N PRO A 45 35.03 17.49 -26.09
CA PRO A 45 33.76 18.09 -25.71
C PRO A 45 33.03 18.51 -26.98
N VAL A 46 31.94 17.82 -27.32
CA VAL A 46 31.10 18.24 -28.43
C VAL A 46 30.67 19.66 -28.11
N SER A 47 31.15 20.62 -28.90
CA SER A 47 30.78 22.01 -28.73
C SER A 47 29.25 22.11 -28.77
N PRO A 48 28.63 22.89 -27.89
CA PRO A 48 27.17 23.03 -27.90
C PRO A 48 26.74 23.43 -29.31
N ARG A 49 25.97 22.58 -29.98
CA ARG A 49 25.31 22.98 -31.23
C ARG A 49 24.53 24.27 -30.93
N GLU A 50 24.85 25.35 -31.62
CA GLU A 50 23.98 26.53 -31.64
C GLU A 50 22.59 26.08 -32.05
N VAL A 51 21.68 26.03 -31.12
CA VAL A 51 20.24 25.80 -31.38
C VAL A 51 19.71 27.10 -32.01
N LYS A 52 19.67 27.15 -33.35
CA LYS A 52 19.37 28.35 -34.11
C LYS A 52 17.89 28.80 -33.97
N GLU A 53 17.01 27.93 -33.50
CA GLU A 53 15.60 28.27 -33.21
C GLU A 53 15.14 27.56 -31.93
N GLU A 54 14.57 28.32 -31.00
CA GLU A 54 13.95 27.75 -29.81
C GLU A 54 12.62 27.11 -30.21
N ILE A 55 12.51 25.77 -30.10
CA ILE A 55 11.27 25.04 -30.35
C ILE A 55 10.27 25.46 -29.30
N LYS A 56 9.18 26.11 -29.72
CA LYS A 56 8.12 26.58 -28.84
C LYS A 56 7.20 25.44 -28.48
N VAL A 57 7.24 24.97 -27.21
CA VAL A 57 6.25 24.02 -26.69
C VAL A 57 5.00 24.82 -26.29
N THR A 58 3.88 24.54 -26.92
CA THR A 58 2.61 25.28 -26.73
C THR A 58 1.75 24.63 -25.65
N ASP A 59 1.92 23.32 -25.40
CA ASP A 59 1.12 22.58 -24.42
C ASP A 59 1.94 21.47 -23.76
N ARG A 60 1.66 21.18 -22.48
CA ARG A 60 2.25 20.09 -21.72
C ARG A 60 1.22 19.50 -20.79
N ASP A 61 1.04 18.19 -20.86
CA ASP A 61 0.13 17.45 -19.98
C ASP A 61 0.87 16.26 -19.33
N ILE A 62 0.35 15.79 -18.19
CA ILE A 62 0.88 14.64 -17.47
C ILE A 62 -0.19 13.57 -17.39
N GLY A 63 -0.04 12.53 -18.21
CA GLY A 63 -0.90 11.35 -18.16
C GLY A 63 -0.45 10.36 -17.10
N VAL A 64 -1.41 9.76 -16.37
CA VAL A 64 -1.15 8.67 -15.44
C VAL A 64 -1.43 7.34 -16.13
N LEU A 65 -0.43 6.47 -16.23
CA LEU A 65 -0.53 5.16 -16.88
C LEU A 65 -0.36 4.03 -15.85
N PHE A 66 -1.27 3.06 -15.88
CA PHE A 66 -1.23 1.85 -15.06
C PHE A 66 -1.11 2.11 -13.55
N PRO A 67 -1.96 2.95 -12.97
CA PRO A 67 -1.90 3.25 -11.55
C PRO A 67 -2.23 2.02 -10.71
N SER A 68 -1.49 1.82 -9.63
CA SER A 68 -1.92 0.91 -8.55
C SER A 68 -2.90 1.66 -7.66
N LEU A 69 -4.14 1.18 -7.58
CA LEU A 69 -5.19 1.87 -6.81
C LEU A 69 -5.20 1.40 -5.36
N LEU A 70 -5.33 2.36 -4.45
CA LEU A 70 -5.56 2.12 -3.04
C LEU A 70 -6.91 2.73 -2.65
N PHE A 71 -7.88 1.87 -2.34
CA PHE A 71 -9.19 2.29 -1.83
C PHE A 71 -9.07 2.53 -0.34
N LYS A 72 -9.65 3.63 0.13
CA LYS A 72 -9.62 4.03 1.53
C LYS A 72 -11.01 4.40 1.99
N SER A 73 -11.47 3.76 3.07
CA SER A 73 -12.65 4.18 3.81
C SER A 73 -12.36 4.22 5.30
N ARG A 74 -13.30 4.72 6.10
CA ARG A 74 -13.13 4.85 7.54
C ARG A 74 -14.43 4.65 8.28
N VAL A 75 -14.41 3.76 9.24
CA VAL A 75 -15.45 3.58 10.24
C VAL A 75 -15.24 4.60 11.36
N SER A 76 -16.26 5.41 11.65
CA SER A 76 -16.25 6.38 12.76
C SER A 76 -17.04 5.92 14.00
N ASP A 77 -17.74 4.80 13.89
CA ASP A 77 -18.50 4.17 14.98
C ASP A 77 -17.54 3.61 16.04
N ARG A 78 -17.46 4.30 17.16
CA ARG A 78 -16.57 3.95 18.27
C ARG A 78 -17.02 2.71 19.04
N ASP A 79 -18.32 2.50 19.15
CA ASP A 79 -18.89 1.36 19.87
C ASP A 79 -18.64 0.07 19.07
N PHE A 80 -18.83 0.14 17.76
CA PHE A 80 -18.46 -0.97 16.86
C PHE A 80 -16.98 -1.30 16.97
N LEU A 81 -16.08 -0.31 16.86
CA LEU A 81 -14.63 -0.52 16.96
C LEU A 81 -14.22 -1.10 18.32
N SER A 82 -14.81 -0.63 19.42
CA SER A 82 -14.56 -1.17 20.75
C SER A 82 -15.02 -2.62 20.87
N SER A 83 -16.23 -2.93 20.40
CA SER A 83 -16.77 -4.28 20.39
C SER A 83 -15.88 -5.25 19.60
N VAL A 84 -15.43 -4.86 18.39
CA VAL A 84 -14.53 -5.69 17.57
C VAL A 84 -13.19 -5.89 18.28
N LYS A 85 -12.61 -4.85 18.85
CA LYS A 85 -11.37 -4.94 19.65
C LYS A 85 -11.50 -5.95 20.79
N ASP A 86 -12.57 -5.86 21.58
CA ASP A 86 -12.77 -6.71 22.75
C ASP A 86 -12.95 -8.18 22.35
N ARG A 87 -13.69 -8.45 21.25
CA ARG A 87 -13.85 -9.80 20.70
C ARG A 87 -12.52 -10.39 20.25
N ILE A 88 -11.68 -9.61 19.56
CA ILE A 88 -10.35 -10.06 19.13
C ILE A 88 -9.47 -10.31 20.35
N LEU A 89 -9.43 -9.41 21.34
CA LEU A 89 -8.62 -9.59 22.56
C LEU A 89 -9.10 -10.78 23.39
N LYS A 90 -10.40 -11.09 23.38
CA LYS A 90 -10.92 -12.35 23.98
C LYS A 90 -10.42 -13.57 23.21
N ALA A 91 -10.43 -13.52 21.86
CA ALA A 91 -9.98 -14.62 21.01
C ALA A 91 -8.48 -14.93 21.20
N THR A 92 -7.65 -13.96 21.57
CA THR A 92 -6.21 -14.22 21.83
C THR A 92 -5.94 -15.15 23.01
N LYS A 93 -6.96 -15.43 23.85
CA LYS A 93 -6.88 -16.32 25.01
C LYS A 93 -7.29 -17.76 24.69
N ASP A 94 -7.74 -18.00 23.46
CA ASP A 94 -8.21 -19.31 22.99
C ASP A 94 -7.23 -19.85 21.94
N GLU A 95 -6.54 -20.92 22.26
CA GLU A 95 -5.58 -21.59 21.39
C GLU A 95 -6.21 -22.14 20.10
N ASN A 96 -7.53 -22.37 20.10
CA ASN A 96 -8.25 -22.82 18.93
C ASN A 96 -8.60 -21.68 17.96
N ARG A 97 -8.25 -20.43 18.30
CA ARG A 97 -8.55 -19.25 17.50
C ARG A 97 -7.31 -18.65 16.81
N GLY A 98 -6.10 -19.04 17.22
CA GLY A 98 -4.90 -18.47 16.65
C GLY A 98 -3.60 -18.87 17.34
N THR A 99 -2.53 -18.18 16.98
CA THR A 99 -1.17 -18.50 17.40
C THR A 99 -0.44 -17.26 17.94
N VAL A 100 0.33 -17.45 19.00
CA VAL A 100 1.19 -16.43 19.61
C VAL A 100 2.46 -16.26 18.76
N ALA A 101 2.86 -15.02 18.50
CA ALA A 101 4.14 -14.67 17.91
C ALA A 101 5.15 -14.31 19.00
N GLY A 102 6.29 -14.97 18.99
CA GLY A 102 7.35 -14.80 20.00
C GLY A 102 7.20 -15.74 21.19
N ASP A 103 7.73 -15.33 22.35
CA ASP A 103 7.62 -16.11 23.58
C ASP A 103 6.18 -16.06 24.12
N PRO A 104 5.50 -17.19 24.36
CA PRO A 104 4.15 -17.20 24.93
C PRO A 104 4.02 -16.49 26.28
N LYS A 105 5.10 -16.39 27.07
CA LYS A 105 5.11 -15.67 28.36
C LYS A 105 5.31 -14.15 28.18
N ASP A 106 5.86 -13.73 27.05
CA ASP A 106 6.13 -12.34 26.72
C ASP A 106 5.91 -12.07 25.22
N PRO A 107 4.67 -12.18 24.72
CA PRO A 107 4.40 -12.21 23.29
C PRO A 107 4.71 -10.87 22.62
N LEU A 108 5.29 -10.94 21.41
CA LEU A 108 5.40 -9.82 20.50
C LEU A 108 4.04 -9.49 19.87
N GLY A 109 3.27 -10.52 19.59
CA GLY A 109 1.96 -10.41 18.96
C GLY A 109 1.19 -11.73 18.97
N TRP A 110 0.05 -11.69 18.30
CA TRP A 110 -0.81 -12.84 18.06
C TRP A 110 -1.47 -12.67 16.70
N TYR A 111 -1.74 -13.78 16.02
CA TYR A 111 -2.53 -13.81 14.80
C TYR A 111 -3.55 -14.94 14.86
N SER A 112 -4.78 -14.64 14.42
CA SER A 112 -5.82 -15.66 14.35
C SER A 112 -5.57 -16.60 13.17
N PHE A 113 -6.26 -17.74 13.16
CA PHE A 113 -6.44 -18.49 11.93
C PHE A 113 -7.20 -17.62 10.91
N ASP A 114 -7.12 -17.98 9.65
CA ASP A 114 -7.64 -17.20 8.51
C ASP A 114 -9.15 -17.42 8.22
N ASN A 115 -9.83 -18.04 9.16
CA ASN A 115 -11.24 -18.44 9.06
C ASN A 115 -12.21 -17.57 9.88
N LEU A 116 -11.82 -16.36 10.32
CA LEU A 116 -12.69 -15.51 11.14
C LEU A 116 -14.03 -15.17 10.46
N HIS A 117 -14.09 -15.16 9.12
CA HIS A 117 -15.32 -14.93 8.35
C HIS A 117 -16.37 -16.05 8.55
N LEU A 118 -15.98 -17.20 9.11
CA LEU A 118 -16.86 -18.34 9.40
C LEU A 118 -17.35 -18.36 10.85
N HIS A 119 -16.89 -17.42 11.70
CA HIS A 119 -17.27 -17.39 13.11
C HIS A 119 -18.46 -16.46 13.35
N ASP A 120 -19.48 -16.95 14.06
CA ASP A 120 -20.71 -16.21 14.35
C ASP A 120 -20.46 -14.88 15.05
N ASP A 121 -19.46 -14.82 15.93
CA ASP A 121 -19.08 -13.62 16.66
C ASP A 121 -18.34 -12.58 15.80
N MET A 122 -18.15 -12.84 14.51
CA MET A 122 -17.46 -11.93 13.57
C MET A 122 -18.31 -11.63 12.31
N GLN A 123 -19.56 -12.07 12.27
CA GLN A 123 -20.40 -11.92 11.07
C GLN A 123 -20.69 -10.45 10.71
N ASP A 124 -20.88 -9.59 11.69
CA ASP A 124 -21.08 -8.15 11.46
C ASP A 124 -19.84 -7.49 10.81
N VAL A 125 -18.64 -7.95 11.18
CA VAL A 125 -17.38 -7.52 10.56
C VAL A 125 -17.26 -8.11 9.16
N HIS A 126 -17.57 -9.39 8.99
CA HIS A 126 -17.60 -10.04 7.67
C HIS A 126 -18.53 -9.27 6.71
N ASP A 127 -19.77 -9.01 7.10
CA ASP A 127 -20.77 -8.35 6.26
C ASP A 127 -20.35 -6.92 5.89
N PHE A 128 -19.75 -6.20 6.83
CA PHE A 128 -19.16 -4.88 6.57
C PHE A 128 -18.04 -4.97 5.52
N LEU A 129 -17.07 -5.87 5.69
CA LEU A 129 -15.93 -6.02 4.78
C LEU A 129 -16.36 -6.55 3.41
N LEU A 130 -17.35 -7.44 3.36
CA LEU A 130 -17.95 -7.93 2.12
C LEU A 130 -18.61 -6.80 1.33
N LYS A 131 -19.37 -5.94 2.00
CA LYS A 131 -20.00 -4.76 1.38
C LYS A 131 -18.97 -3.80 0.80
N GLU A 132 -17.92 -3.50 1.53
CA GLU A 132 -16.82 -2.65 1.04
C GLU A 132 -16.10 -3.30 -0.14
N SER A 133 -15.90 -4.63 -0.09
CA SER A 133 -15.33 -5.40 -1.20
C SER A 133 -16.18 -5.29 -2.46
N ALA A 134 -17.48 -5.49 -2.36
CA ALA A 134 -18.41 -5.37 -3.50
C ALA A 134 -18.34 -3.97 -4.15
N ALA A 135 -18.18 -2.91 -3.34
CA ALA A 135 -18.00 -1.55 -3.86
C ALA A 135 -16.70 -1.39 -4.68
N VAL A 136 -15.62 -2.05 -4.27
CA VAL A 136 -14.34 -2.04 -5.01
C VAL A 136 -14.47 -2.79 -6.33
N PHE A 137 -15.09 -3.98 -6.35
CA PHE A 137 -15.34 -4.72 -7.58
C PHE A 137 -16.21 -3.92 -8.55
N ALA A 138 -17.25 -3.24 -8.05
CA ALA A 138 -18.11 -2.38 -8.86
C ALA A 138 -17.35 -1.18 -9.47
N TYR A 139 -16.38 -0.62 -8.75
CA TYR A 139 -15.54 0.46 -9.27
C TYR A 139 -14.72 0.03 -10.48
N TYR A 140 -14.23 -1.22 -10.49
CA TYR A 140 -13.48 -1.77 -11.63
C TYR A 140 -14.37 -2.21 -12.80
N ASP A 141 -15.69 -2.13 -12.66
CA ASP A 141 -16.68 -2.54 -13.69
C ASP A 141 -16.48 -4.01 -14.15
N PHE A 142 -16.08 -4.89 -13.22
CA PHE A 142 -15.95 -6.31 -13.51
C PHE A 142 -17.32 -6.98 -13.69
N LYS A 143 -17.39 -7.99 -14.56
CA LYS A 143 -18.55 -8.86 -14.67
C LYS A 143 -18.58 -9.85 -13.51
N VAL A 144 -19.20 -9.44 -12.41
CA VAL A 144 -19.28 -10.21 -11.17
C VAL A 144 -20.65 -10.84 -11.04
N GLU A 145 -20.73 -12.14 -10.75
CA GLU A 145 -21.95 -12.82 -10.32
C GLU A 145 -22.11 -12.67 -8.80
N GLU A 146 -21.05 -12.93 -8.03
CA GLU A 146 -21.03 -12.79 -6.58
C GLU A 146 -19.62 -12.35 -6.12
N VAL A 147 -19.55 -11.61 -5.01
CA VAL A 147 -18.28 -11.30 -4.29
C VAL A 147 -18.31 -12.03 -2.96
N TYR A 148 -17.19 -12.63 -2.57
CA TYR A 148 -17.05 -13.33 -1.30
C TYR A 148 -15.67 -13.15 -0.70
N LEU A 149 -15.55 -13.33 0.62
CA LEU A 149 -14.27 -13.34 1.30
C LEU A 149 -13.71 -14.77 1.31
N THR A 150 -12.49 -14.96 0.82
CA THR A 150 -11.81 -16.26 0.84
C THR A 150 -11.14 -16.53 2.17
N SER A 151 -10.76 -15.47 2.89
CA SER A 151 -10.11 -15.55 4.20
C SER A 151 -10.26 -14.23 4.95
N MET A 152 -10.29 -14.32 6.27
CA MET A 152 -10.28 -13.18 7.17
C MET A 152 -9.55 -13.55 8.45
N TRP A 153 -8.57 -12.75 8.85
CA TRP A 153 -7.78 -13.00 10.05
C TRP A 153 -7.42 -11.72 10.78
N ALA A 154 -7.23 -11.83 12.10
CA ALA A 154 -6.79 -10.72 12.93
C ALA A 154 -5.29 -10.82 13.24
N ASN A 155 -4.65 -9.66 13.31
CA ASN A 155 -3.28 -9.50 13.77
C ASN A 155 -3.27 -8.56 14.97
N VAL A 156 -2.67 -9.01 16.08
CA VAL A 156 -2.50 -8.22 17.31
C VAL A 156 -1.00 -8.06 17.57
N GLY A 157 -0.51 -6.84 17.49
CA GLY A 157 0.86 -6.48 17.88
C GLY A 157 0.83 -5.88 19.28
N TYR A 158 1.53 -6.49 20.23
CA TYR A 158 1.59 -6.00 21.61
C TYR A 158 2.77 -5.06 21.85
N LYS A 159 3.83 -5.23 21.06
CA LYS A 159 5.11 -4.55 21.26
C LYS A 159 5.69 -4.01 19.95
N PRO A 160 6.65 -3.09 20.04
CA PRO A 160 7.57 -2.80 18.94
C PRO A 160 8.18 -4.08 18.37
N PHE A 161 8.70 -4.00 17.18
CA PHE A 161 9.30 -5.12 16.43
C PHE A 161 8.32 -6.16 15.86
N TYR A 162 7.03 -6.15 16.22
CA TYR A 162 6.03 -6.94 15.51
C TYR A 162 5.83 -6.36 14.10
N CYS A 163 6.26 -7.08 13.08
CA CYS A 163 6.25 -6.63 11.70
C CYS A 163 5.77 -7.75 10.77
N HIS A 164 5.41 -7.39 9.55
CA HIS A 164 5.09 -8.32 8.47
C HIS A 164 6.01 -8.05 7.30
N MET A 165 6.71 -9.07 6.82
CA MET A 165 7.58 -8.96 5.65
C MET A 165 6.76 -8.55 4.43
N ASN A 166 7.43 -7.95 3.44
CA ASN A 166 6.79 -7.60 2.18
C ASN A 166 6.32 -8.86 1.44
N HIS A 167 5.04 -8.91 1.07
CA HIS A 167 4.39 -10.07 0.47
C HIS A 167 3.23 -9.66 -0.43
N THR A 168 2.67 -10.62 -1.14
CA THR A 168 1.44 -10.52 -1.94
C THR A 168 0.49 -11.65 -1.55
N HIS A 169 -0.78 -11.55 -1.93
CA HIS A 169 -1.78 -12.58 -1.64
C HIS A 169 -2.15 -13.35 -2.92
N PRO A 170 -1.79 -14.63 -3.04
CA PRO A 170 -2.25 -15.46 -4.15
C PRO A 170 -3.74 -15.81 -4.00
N ASN A 171 -4.36 -16.23 -5.10
CA ASN A 171 -5.74 -16.74 -5.16
C ASN A 171 -6.81 -15.74 -4.68
N SER A 172 -6.56 -14.44 -4.84
CA SER A 172 -7.56 -13.39 -4.60
C SER A 172 -7.34 -12.21 -5.54
N ILE A 173 -8.40 -11.45 -5.80
CA ILE A 173 -8.33 -10.28 -6.68
C ILE A 173 -7.99 -9.04 -5.86
N PHE A 174 -8.64 -8.86 -4.72
CA PHE A 174 -8.38 -7.77 -3.79
C PHE A 174 -8.07 -8.30 -2.40
N SER A 175 -7.18 -7.60 -1.73
CA SER A 175 -6.90 -7.79 -0.31
C SER A 175 -7.22 -6.50 0.44
N GLY A 176 -7.50 -6.62 1.72
CA GLY A 176 -7.77 -5.46 2.54
C GLY A 176 -7.21 -5.60 3.95
N VAL A 177 -7.08 -4.45 4.60
CA VAL A 177 -6.70 -4.34 6.00
C VAL A 177 -7.56 -3.31 6.71
N PHE A 178 -8.26 -3.75 7.73
CA PHE A 178 -9.10 -2.93 8.61
C PHE A 178 -8.36 -2.68 9.93
N HIS A 179 -8.07 -1.40 10.22
CA HIS A 179 -7.32 -0.98 11.40
C HIS A 179 -8.28 -0.73 12.56
N VAL A 180 -8.48 -1.73 13.42
CA VAL A 180 -9.39 -1.67 14.57
C VAL A 180 -8.82 -0.82 15.70
N SER A 181 -7.52 -1.03 16.01
CA SER A 181 -6.80 -0.27 17.05
C SER A 181 -5.42 0.09 16.55
N VAL A 182 -5.10 1.36 16.60
CA VAL A 182 -3.79 1.91 16.21
C VAL A 182 -3.16 2.57 17.42
N PRO A 183 -1.98 2.15 17.87
CA PRO A 183 -1.27 2.79 18.97
C PRO A 183 -0.99 4.26 18.65
N ASN A 184 -1.21 5.13 19.63
CA ASN A 184 -0.83 6.54 19.50
C ASN A 184 0.64 6.71 19.85
N VAL A 185 1.51 6.48 18.88
CA VAL A 185 2.98 6.51 19.04
C VAL A 185 3.62 7.75 18.38
N GLY A 186 2.95 8.90 18.46
CA GLY A 186 3.46 10.14 17.86
C GLY A 186 3.29 10.19 16.34
N THR A 187 4.03 11.07 15.70
CA THR A 187 3.95 11.25 14.25
C THR A 187 4.48 10.03 13.52
N THR A 188 3.75 9.59 12.56
CA THR A 188 4.26 8.86 11.41
C THR A 188 3.89 7.38 11.29
N HIS A 189 3.96 6.97 10.15
CA HIS A 189 3.97 5.74 9.37
C HIS A 189 4.34 4.42 10.12
N ALA A 190 4.77 4.50 11.38
CA ALA A 190 4.93 3.35 12.24
C ALA A 190 3.58 2.62 12.38
N GLN A 191 3.56 1.32 12.16
CA GLN A 191 2.37 0.48 12.27
C GLN A 191 1.37 0.55 11.12
N THR A 192 1.63 1.34 10.08
CA THR A 192 0.80 1.33 8.88
C THR A 192 1.20 0.22 7.92
N THR A 193 0.30 -0.14 7.03
CA THR A 193 0.63 -0.95 5.87
C THR A 193 1.46 -0.11 4.90
N THR A 194 2.65 -0.60 4.55
CA THR A 194 3.54 0.00 3.57
C THR A 194 3.42 -0.75 2.26
N PHE A 195 3.15 -0.05 1.19
CA PHE A 195 3.06 -0.58 -0.17
C PHE A 195 4.36 -0.32 -0.92
N SER A 196 4.83 -1.30 -1.68
CA SER A 196 6.04 -1.20 -2.51
C SER A 196 5.67 -1.03 -3.97
N ASP A 197 6.47 -0.24 -4.72
CA ASP A 197 6.31 -0.11 -6.16
C ASP A 197 6.48 -1.49 -6.83
N PRO A 198 5.45 -2.02 -7.51
CA PRO A 198 5.49 -3.35 -8.10
C PRO A 198 6.33 -3.42 -9.38
N ARG A 199 6.78 -2.28 -9.91
CA ARG A 199 7.53 -2.22 -11.18
C ARG A 199 9.02 -2.48 -10.92
N PRO A 200 9.59 -3.64 -11.28
CA PRO A 200 10.96 -4.00 -10.88
C PRO A 200 12.03 -3.08 -11.45
N ALA A 201 11.79 -2.52 -12.64
CA ALA A 201 12.74 -1.63 -13.30
C ALA A 201 12.64 -0.15 -12.86
N ALA A 202 11.58 0.24 -12.16
CA ALA A 202 11.36 1.64 -11.78
C ALA A 202 12.44 2.19 -10.84
N ARG A 203 13.23 1.32 -10.22
CA ARG A 203 14.21 1.65 -9.19
C ARG A 203 15.65 1.25 -9.50
N VAL A 204 15.94 0.95 -10.75
CA VAL A 204 17.32 0.67 -11.21
C VAL A 204 18.20 1.92 -11.06
N ILE A 205 17.61 3.10 -11.25
CA ILE A 205 18.26 4.39 -11.01
C ILE A 205 17.31 5.21 -10.13
N GLU A 206 17.79 5.65 -8.97
CA GLU A 206 17.03 6.45 -8.00
C GLU A 206 17.67 7.84 -7.82
N PRO A 207 17.23 8.83 -8.61
CA PRO A 207 17.68 10.20 -8.42
C PRO A 207 17.25 10.76 -7.06
N ASN A 208 18.07 11.60 -6.46
CA ASN A 208 17.68 12.33 -5.27
C ASN A 208 16.54 13.30 -5.59
N VAL A 209 15.54 13.36 -4.70
CA VAL A 209 14.43 14.30 -4.82
C VAL A 209 14.70 15.57 -4.00
N ASN A 210 14.26 16.74 -4.53
CA ASN A 210 14.46 18.02 -3.86
C ASN A 210 13.41 18.34 -2.77
N LYS A 211 12.34 17.55 -2.71
CA LYS A 211 11.20 17.73 -1.78
C LYS A 211 10.82 16.40 -1.19
N ASP A 212 9.78 16.41 -0.37
CA ASP A 212 9.24 15.21 0.23
C ASP A 212 8.86 14.16 -0.81
N PHE A 213 8.99 12.90 -0.42
CA PHE A 213 8.60 11.77 -1.24
C PHE A 213 7.10 11.77 -1.52
N ALA A 214 6.74 11.50 -2.77
CA ALA A 214 5.37 11.34 -3.22
C ALA A 214 5.20 9.97 -3.90
N ALA A 215 3.97 9.55 -4.13
CA ALA A 215 3.68 8.24 -4.72
C ALA A 215 4.31 8.02 -6.10
N HIS A 216 4.58 9.08 -6.85
CA HIS A 216 5.18 9.01 -8.19
C HIS A 216 6.72 8.98 -8.19
N ASN A 217 7.36 9.33 -7.05
CA ASN A 217 8.83 9.41 -6.93
C ASN A 217 9.40 8.61 -5.75
N SER A 218 8.58 7.80 -5.08
CA SER A 218 8.98 6.93 -3.98
C SER A 218 8.82 5.45 -4.36
N GLY A 219 9.70 4.59 -3.84
CA GLY A 219 9.59 3.14 -3.97
C GLY A 219 8.62 2.52 -3.00
N THR A 220 8.21 3.26 -2.00
CA THR A 220 7.25 2.81 -1.00
C THR A 220 6.29 3.94 -0.65
N VAL A 221 5.06 3.56 -0.32
CA VAL A 221 4.04 4.47 0.18
C VAL A 221 3.45 3.90 1.46
N SER A 222 3.45 4.70 2.52
CA SER A 222 2.88 4.34 3.82
C SER A 222 1.75 5.33 4.16
N PRO A 223 0.48 5.01 3.86
CA PRO A 223 -0.64 5.90 4.14
C PRO A 223 -0.81 6.11 5.65
N ILE A 224 -1.28 7.28 6.04
CA ILE A 224 -1.65 7.56 7.43
C ILE A 224 -2.85 6.68 7.81
N VAL A 225 -2.78 6.05 8.97
CA VAL A 225 -3.84 5.22 9.54
C VAL A 225 -4.37 5.82 10.84
N ASN A 226 -5.65 5.57 11.09
CA ASN A 226 -6.34 5.85 12.34
C ASN A 226 -7.20 4.65 12.70
N ASN A 227 -7.73 4.63 13.92
CA ASN A 227 -8.76 3.66 14.28
C ASN A 227 -9.93 3.76 13.28
N GLY A 228 -10.38 2.63 12.79
CA GLY A 228 -11.43 2.52 11.79
C GLY A 228 -10.97 2.67 10.33
N SER A 229 -9.70 2.94 10.05
CA SER A 229 -9.20 2.99 8.66
C SER A 229 -9.29 1.63 7.99
N LEU A 230 -9.90 1.57 6.83
CA LEU A 230 -9.92 0.41 5.94
C LEU A 230 -9.18 0.75 4.66
N PHE A 231 -8.24 -0.10 4.28
CA PHE A 231 -7.57 -0.06 2.99
C PHE A 231 -7.90 -1.31 2.19
N MET A 232 -8.19 -1.14 0.90
CA MET A 232 -8.29 -2.24 -0.04
C MET A 232 -7.43 -1.95 -1.27
N PHE A 233 -6.80 -2.99 -1.79
CA PHE A 233 -5.82 -2.90 -2.87
C PHE A 233 -5.78 -4.20 -3.66
N PRO A 234 -5.27 -4.19 -4.91
CA PRO A 234 -5.06 -5.42 -5.67
C PRO A 234 -4.15 -6.39 -4.93
N SER A 235 -4.53 -7.65 -4.85
CA SER A 235 -3.80 -8.67 -4.07
C SER A 235 -2.36 -8.91 -4.55
N TRP A 236 -2.08 -8.57 -5.80
CA TRP A 236 -0.73 -8.63 -6.38
C TRP A 236 0.19 -7.48 -5.93
N LEU A 237 -0.35 -6.41 -5.30
CA LEU A 237 0.45 -5.26 -4.87
C LEU A 237 1.29 -5.63 -3.64
N PRO A 238 2.64 -5.60 -3.73
CA PRO A 238 3.50 -5.96 -2.62
C PRO A 238 3.34 -4.99 -1.46
N HIS A 239 3.15 -5.54 -0.27
CA HIS A 239 2.95 -4.75 0.94
C HIS A 239 3.43 -5.48 2.18
N GLY A 240 3.60 -4.72 3.27
CA GLY A 240 4.02 -5.26 4.55
C GLY A 240 3.75 -4.27 5.67
N VAL A 241 4.19 -4.61 6.88
CA VAL A 241 4.18 -3.70 8.03
C VAL A 241 5.60 -3.54 8.51
N GLN A 242 6.12 -2.33 8.44
CA GLN A 242 7.49 -2.04 8.85
C GLN A 242 7.63 -2.18 10.38
N GLN A 243 8.82 -2.58 10.78
CA GLN A 243 9.20 -2.63 12.18
C GLN A 243 9.13 -1.24 12.81
N SER A 244 8.51 -1.14 13.98
CA SER A 244 8.51 0.07 14.80
C SER A 244 9.46 -0.11 15.98
N TYR A 245 10.10 0.97 16.37
CA TYR A 245 10.94 1.04 17.56
C TYR A 245 10.25 1.77 18.72
N GLN A 246 9.05 2.30 18.49
CA GLN A 246 8.31 3.08 19.47
C GLN A 246 7.44 2.18 20.33
N ASP A 247 7.44 2.41 21.63
CA ASP A 247 6.56 1.71 22.57
C ASP A 247 5.09 2.02 22.26
N TYR A 248 4.26 1.01 22.36
CA TYR A 248 2.81 1.11 22.12
C TYR A 248 2.03 1.67 23.30
N ASN A 249 2.71 1.99 24.41
CA ASN A 249 2.12 2.53 25.63
C ASN A 249 0.90 1.72 26.12
N GLY A 250 1.00 0.40 26.07
CA GLY A 250 -0.05 -0.52 26.48
C GLY A 250 -1.26 -0.62 25.52
N THR A 251 -1.26 0.10 24.41
CA THR A 251 -2.33 -0.01 23.41
C THR A 251 -1.92 -0.95 22.29
N PRO A 252 -2.49 -2.15 22.16
CA PRO A 252 -2.11 -3.06 21.10
C PRO A 252 -2.53 -2.54 19.73
N ARG A 253 -1.68 -2.78 18.73
CA ARG A 253 -2.08 -2.65 17.33
C ARG A 253 -2.97 -3.82 16.95
N ILE A 254 -4.18 -3.54 16.48
CA ILE A 254 -5.11 -4.58 16.04
C ILE A 254 -5.57 -4.27 14.63
N THR A 255 -5.38 -5.23 13.73
CA THR A 255 -5.92 -5.17 12.37
C THR A 255 -6.66 -6.46 12.04
N ILE A 256 -7.65 -6.36 11.17
CA ILE A 256 -8.28 -7.48 10.48
C ILE A 256 -7.86 -7.39 9.03
N SER A 257 -7.18 -8.42 8.55
CA SER A 257 -6.83 -8.59 7.14
C SER A 257 -7.79 -9.57 6.50
N PHE A 258 -8.05 -9.41 5.20
CA PHE A 258 -8.96 -10.26 4.47
C PHE A 258 -8.61 -10.29 2.98
N ASN A 259 -9.08 -11.32 2.32
CA ASN A 259 -8.97 -11.50 0.88
C ASN A 259 -10.35 -11.66 0.26
N ALA A 260 -10.57 -11.00 -0.87
CA ALA A 260 -11.83 -10.99 -1.59
C ALA A 260 -11.66 -11.56 -3.00
N MET A 261 -12.61 -12.37 -3.39
CA MET A 261 -12.72 -13.02 -4.69
C MET A 261 -14.13 -12.83 -5.25
N MET A 262 -14.32 -13.22 -6.51
CA MET A 262 -15.62 -13.18 -7.18
C MET A 262 -15.93 -14.51 -7.86
N THR A 263 -17.19 -14.80 -8.06
CA THR A 263 -17.66 -15.75 -9.06
C THR A 263 -18.01 -15.03 -10.36
N GLY A 264 -17.95 -15.74 -11.48
CA GLY A 264 -18.21 -15.20 -12.80
C GLY A 264 -17.15 -15.61 -13.81
N GLU A 265 -17.21 -15.02 -14.99
CA GLU A 265 -16.29 -15.33 -16.09
C GLU A 265 -15.02 -14.48 -16.02
N ILE A 266 -13.87 -15.17 -16.09
CA ILE A 266 -12.55 -14.54 -16.17
C ILE A 266 -11.90 -14.91 -17.51
N ASN A 267 -11.18 -13.93 -18.10
CA ASN A 267 -10.42 -14.11 -19.34
C ASN A 267 -11.27 -14.53 -20.54
N THR A 268 -12.37 -13.83 -20.78
CA THR A 268 -13.36 -14.16 -21.81
C THR A 268 -12.88 -14.07 -23.25
N ARG A 269 -11.72 -13.47 -23.52
CA ARG A 269 -11.24 -13.25 -24.90
C ARG A 269 -10.53 -14.45 -25.52
N THR A 270 -9.77 -15.22 -24.73
CA THR A 270 -8.88 -16.28 -25.24
C THR A 270 -9.19 -17.65 -24.67
N ALA A 271 -9.42 -17.73 -23.36
CA ALA A 271 -9.70 -18.97 -22.67
C ALA A 271 -10.58 -18.65 -21.45
N PRO A 272 -11.90 -18.56 -21.62
CA PRO A 272 -12.79 -18.21 -20.53
C PRO A 272 -12.75 -19.30 -19.45
N ILE A 273 -12.57 -18.86 -18.21
CA ILE A 273 -12.67 -19.71 -17.03
C ILE A 273 -13.84 -19.16 -16.21
N LYS A 274 -14.74 -20.02 -15.81
CA LYS A 274 -15.84 -19.68 -14.92
C LYS A 274 -15.50 -20.16 -13.50
N PHE A 275 -15.50 -19.24 -12.54
CA PHE A 275 -15.48 -19.56 -11.12
C PHE A 275 -16.93 -19.63 -10.62
N THR A 276 -17.27 -20.74 -10.01
CA THR A 276 -18.61 -21.05 -9.48
C THR A 276 -18.53 -21.21 -7.97
#